data_d0fd6e3f7a3e4651b918d93ec54567ab
#
_entry.id   d0fd6e3f7a3e4651b918d93ec54567ab
#
_cell.length_a   1.000
_cell.length_b   1.000
_cell.length_c   1.000
_cell.angle_alpha   90.00
_cell.angle_beta   90.00
_cell.angle_gamma   90.00
#
_symmetry.space_group_name_H-M   'P 1'
#
loop_
_entity.id
_entity.type
_entity.pdbx_description
1 polymer ?
#
loop_
_entity_poly.entity_id
_entity_poly.type
_entity_poly.pdbx_seq_one_letter_code
_entity_poly.pdbx_strand_id
1 'polypeptide(L)'
;MKQSVSHYMMPGDTEASVRQVVEELGLDGIENLIYGEEPAAHPAKSLTVGCHLAYFPVWMNFYLGKKEWYEKDFPTPADRYRVFGGETVEAWLTKIRNNIHAALAEEPEYLVWHVADCRNLDIWTRQFQYSNREILEKTAEIYHQIEKEIPSSVQVLFENIFWPGLYQLDPAEVEYFFTLLGRDHVGIMLDTGHLMNTNLDLQTEADGADYVCQVVNRLGTMKSLVKGIHLSCSLSGVYQKATWGKIPEIVNPSVIGNHIISIDQHRPFQTDAARRIVDTVEPEYLTHELFGRTYGVPMEEVRIQLKAMQL
;
A
#
# COMPACT_ATOMS: atom_id res chain seq x y z
N MET A 1 20.33 -2.93 1.56
CA MET A 1 19.02 -2.25 1.50
C MET A 1 19.07 -1.20 0.41
N LYS A 2 18.13 -1.24 -0.54
CA LYS A 2 17.94 -0.15 -1.52
C LYS A 2 16.93 0.85 -0.99
N GLN A 3 17.21 2.14 -1.13
CA GLN A 3 16.32 3.21 -0.69
C GLN A 3 15.71 3.94 -1.89
N SER A 4 14.41 4.12 -1.86
CA SER A 4 13.64 4.79 -2.89
C SER A 4 12.65 5.79 -2.29
N VAL A 5 12.02 6.58 -3.13
CA VAL A 5 10.90 7.45 -2.76
C VAL A 5 9.71 7.12 -3.65
N SER A 6 8.50 7.16 -3.09
CA SER A 6 7.28 7.03 -3.86
C SER A 6 7.16 8.18 -4.86
N HIS A 7 6.93 7.86 -6.12
CA HIS A 7 6.83 8.84 -7.19
C HIS A 7 5.67 8.50 -8.14
N TYR A 8 4.85 9.49 -8.41
CA TYR A 8 3.85 9.45 -9.46
C TYR A 8 4.33 10.28 -10.64
N MET A 9 4.54 9.62 -11.79
CA MET A 9 5.00 10.30 -13.01
C MET A 9 3.97 11.33 -13.47
N MET A 10 4.30 12.61 -13.33
CA MET A 10 3.46 13.73 -13.75
C MET A 10 3.67 14.06 -15.23
N PRO A 11 2.64 14.61 -15.92
CA PRO A 11 2.84 15.13 -17.26
C PRO A 11 3.98 16.17 -17.29
N GLY A 12 5.03 15.89 -18.04
CA GLY A 12 6.24 16.72 -18.12
C GLY A 12 7.43 16.18 -17.36
N ASP A 13 7.28 15.16 -16.53
CA ASP A 13 8.41 14.46 -15.95
C ASP A 13 9.21 13.75 -17.06
N THR A 14 10.51 13.76 -16.87
CA THR A 14 11.46 13.06 -17.72
C THR A 14 12.38 12.21 -16.83
N GLU A 15 13.00 11.19 -17.38
CA GLU A 15 14.00 10.44 -16.63
C GLU A 15 15.08 11.35 -16.03
N ALA A 16 15.47 12.42 -16.71
CA ALA A 16 16.44 13.39 -16.22
C ALA A 16 15.94 14.18 -15.00
N SER A 17 14.68 14.62 -14.99
CA SER A 17 14.10 15.33 -13.84
C SER A 17 13.96 14.41 -12.62
N VAL A 18 13.55 13.17 -12.82
CA VAL A 18 13.47 12.16 -11.74
C VAL A 18 14.86 11.82 -11.22
N ARG A 19 15.85 11.65 -12.10
CA ARG A 19 17.24 11.41 -11.73
C ARG A 19 17.81 12.51 -10.85
N GLN A 20 17.53 13.76 -11.18
CA GLN A 20 17.96 14.89 -10.35
C GLN A 20 17.41 14.79 -8.92
N VAL A 21 16.14 14.42 -8.75
CA VAL A 21 15.50 14.23 -7.42
C VAL A 21 16.19 13.10 -6.65
N VAL A 22 16.41 11.95 -7.29
CA VAL A 22 17.04 10.77 -6.68
C VAL A 22 18.48 11.10 -6.25
N GLU A 23 19.27 11.75 -7.11
CA GLU A 23 20.65 12.15 -6.81
C GLU A 23 20.72 13.21 -5.69
N GLU A 24 19.81 14.19 -5.70
CA GLU A 24 19.77 15.24 -4.68
C GLU A 24 19.40 14.71 -3.29
N LEU A 25 18.59 13.64 -3.23
CA LEU A 25 18.24 12.95 -1.99
C LEU A 25 19.24 11.86 -1.59
N GLY A 26 20.14 11.47 -2.49
CA GLY A 26 21.09 10.38 -2.26
C GLY A 26 20.44 9.02 -2.18
N LEU A 27 19.35 8.79 -2.93
CA LEU A 27 18.60 7.55 -2.99
C LEU A 27 19.06 6.66 -4.14
N ASP A 28 18.66 5.39 -4.12
CA ASP A 28 18.95 4.42 -5.18
C ASP A 28 17.97 4.52 -6.36
N GLY A 29 16.78 5.05 -6.15
CA GLY A 29 15.77 5.21 -7.19
C GLY A 29 14.39 5.63 -6.67
N ILE A 30 13.37 5.25 -7.44
CA ILE A 30 11.96 5.51 -7.14
C ILE A 30 11.18 4.20 -6.99
N GLU A 31 10.10 4.25 -6.23
CA GLU A 31 8.97 3.34 -6.36
C GLU A 31 7.88 4.05 -7.15
N ASN A 32 7.64 3.59 -8.38
CA ASN A 32 6.72 4.27 -9.28
C ASN A 32 5.28 3.85 -9.01
N LEU A 33 4.38 4.82 -8.78
CA LEU A 33 2.96 4.59 -8.53
C LEU A 33 2.22 4.43 -9.87
N ILE A 34 1.84 3.20 -10.21
CA ILE A 34 1.19 2.85 -11.48
C ILE A 34 -0.30 2.62 -11.26
N TYR A 35 -1.11 3.65 -11.54
CA TYR A 35 -2.57 3.55 -11.42
C TYR A 35 -3.30 3.25 -12.75
N GLY A 36 -2.60 3.43 -13.87
CA GLY A 36 -3.13 3.21 -15.22
C GLY A 36 -3.03 1.77 -15.70
N GLU A 37 -3.61 1.53 -16.87
CA GLU A 37 -3.58 0.24 -17.57
C GLU A 37 -2.60 0.25 -18.75
N GLU A 38 -2.05 1.41 -19.09
CA GLU A 38 -1.11 1.59 -20.19
C GLU A 38 0.29 1.95 -19.64
N PRO A 39 1.35 1.45 -20.25
CA PRO A 39 2.70 1.85 -19.90
C PRO A 39 2.90 3.36 -20.03
N ALA A 40 3.75 3.93 -19.18
CA ALA A 40 4.14 5.33 -19.29
C ALA A 40 4.78 5.61 -20.66
N ALA A 41 4.49 6.79 -21.25
CA ALA A 41 5.09 7.19 -22.52
C ALA A 41 6.63 7.32 -22.43
N HIS A 42 7.13 7.64 -21.25
CA HIS A 42 8.54 7.81 -20.96
C HIS A 42 8.87 7.11 -19.63
N PRO A 43 9.02 5.76 -19.63
CA PRO A 43 9.33 5.01 -18.42
C PRO A 43 10.70 5.38 -17.86
N ALA A 44 10.80 5.45 -16.54
CA ALA A 44 12.06 5.77 -15.84
C ALA A 44 12.82 4.49 -15.42
N LYS A 45 12.91 3.51 -16.31
CA LYS A 45 13.43 2.15 -16.05
C LYS A 45 14.73 2.09 -15.26
N SER A 46 15.67 2.96 -15.58
CA SER A 46 16.99 2.96 -14.92
C SER A 46 16.97 3.46 -13.48
N LEU A 47 15.83 4.05 -13.05
CA LEU A 47 15.62 4.60 -11.71
C LEU A 47 14.55 3.85 -10.94
N THR A 48 13.73 3.03 -11.60
CA THR A 48 12.65 2.29 -10.96
C THR A 48 13.20 1.10 -10.18
N VAL A 49 13.08 1.15 -8.85
CA VAL A 49 13.41 0.03 -7.94
C VAL A 49 12.19 -0.88 -7.82
N GLY A 50 11.02 -0.30 -7.59
CA GLY A 50 9.76 -1.01 -7.47
C GLY A 50 8.60 -0.28 -8.14
N CYS A 51 7.48 -0.97 -8.30
CA CYS A 51 6.23 -0.36 -8.75
C CYS A 51 5.10 -0.69 -7.80
N HIS A 52 4.35 0.35 -7.44
CA HIS A 52 3.13 0.22 -6.67
C HIS A 52 1.94 0.08 -7.60
N LEU A 53 1.21 -1.03 -7.50
CA LEU A 53 0.04 -1.33 -8.33
C LEU A 53 -1.20 -0.51 -7.91
N ALA A 54 -2.17 -0.43 -8.81
CA ALA A 54 -3.44 0.21 -8.51
C ALA A 54 -4.15 -0.48 -7.34
N TYR A 55 -4.64 0.31 -6.38
CA TYR A 55 -5.37 -0.18 -5.24
C TYR A 55 -6.88 -0.23 -5.49
N PHE A 56 -7.48 -1.35 -5.15
CA PHE A 56 -8.93 -1.56 -5.20
C PHE A 56 -9.45 -1.76 -3.77
N PRO A 57 -9.89 -0.70 -3.07
CA PRO A 57 -10.28 -0.80 -1.66
C PRO A 57 -11.61 -1.52 -1.41
N VAL A 58 -12.48 -1.62 -2.42
CA VAL A 58 -13.84 -2.19 -2.30
C VAL A 58 -14.05 -3.16 -3.45
N TRP A 59 -13.82 -4.45 -3.25
CA TRP A 59 -13.84 -5.43 -4.36
C TRP A 59 -14.52 -6.76 -4.02
N MET A 60 -14.53 -7.19 -2.76
CA MET A 60 -15.02 -8.51 -2.36
C MET A 60 -16.45 -8.77 -2.82
N ASN A 61 -17.36 -7.81 -2.61
CA ASN A 61 -18.75 -7.97 -3.04
C ASN A 61 -18.89 -8.09 -4.55
N PHE A 62 -18.07 -7.38 -5.32
CA PHE A 62 -18.04 -7.49 -6.78
C PHE A 62 -17.50 -8.85 -7.22
N TYR A 63 -16.37 -9.27 -6.67
CA TYR A 63 -15.76 -10.56 -6.96
C TYR A 63 -16.69 -11.75 -6.66
N LEU A 64 -17.43 -11.68 -5.56
CA LEU A 64 -18.39 -12.70 -5.13
C LEU A 64 -19.77 -12.60 -5.83
N GLY A 65 -19.96 -11.63 -6.73
CA GLY A 65 -21.22 -11.44 -7.45
C GLY A 65 -22.40 -10.98 -6.57
N LYS A 66 -22.12 -10.40 -5.40
CA LYS A 66 -23.14 -9.92 -4.45
C LYS A 66 -23.69 -8.55 -4.88
N LYS A 67 -24.54 -8.57 -5.91
CA LYS A 67 -25.00 -7.38 -6.62
C LYS A 67 -25.68 -6.35 -5.70
N GLU A 68 -26.54 -6.79 -4.78
CA GLU A 68 -27.24 -5.93 -3.84
C GLU A 68 -26.30 -5.15 -2.90
N TRP A 69 -25.03 -5.55 -2.80
CA TRP A 69 -24.02 -4.91 -1.99
C TRP A 69 -23.10 -4.00 -2.81
N TYR A 70 -22.52 -4.49 -3.91
CA TYR A 70 -21.61 -3.66 -4.66
C TYR A 70 -22.29 -2.51 -5.41
N GLU A 71 -23.59 -2.61 -5.74
CA GLU A 71 -24.36 -1.51 -6.30
C GLU A 71 -24.66 -0.38 -5.29
N LYS A 72 -24.51 -0.62 -3.98
CA LYS A 72 -24.56 0.45 -2.97
C LYS A 72 -23.28 1.29 -2.97
N ASP A 73 -22.14 0.68 -3.22
CA ASP A 73 -20.85 1.37 -3.29
C ASP A 73 -20.59 1.95 -4.69
N PHE A 74 -21.09 1.29 -5.75
CA PHE A 74 -20.94 1.67 -7.17
C PHE A 74 -22.29 1.61 -7.89
N PRO A 75 -23.17 2.62 -7.69
CA PRO A 75 -24.57 2.54 -8.08
C PRO A 75 -24.81 2.56 -9.59
N THR A 76 -23.91 3.16 -10.38
CA THR A 76 -24.09 3.25 -11.82
C THR A 76 -23.17 2.30 -12.58
N PRO A 77 -23.55 1.86 -13.81
CA PRO A 77 -22.65 1.13 -14.68
C PRO A 77 -21.34 1.89 -14.97
N ALA A 78 -21.39 3.22 -15.05
CA ALA A 78 -20.21 4.05 -15.26
C ALA A 78 -19.23 3.99 -14.07
N ASP A 79 -19.73 3.94 -12.84
CA ASP A 79 -18.89 3.77 -11.65
C ASP A 79 -18.18 2.40 -11.67
N ARG A 80 -18.92 1.34 -11.98
CA ARG A 80 -18.37 -0.02 -12.07
C ARG A 80 -17.36 -0.15 -13.21
N TYR A 81 -17.65 0.44 -14.37
CA TYR A 81 -16.71 0.47 -15.48
C TYR A 81 -15.42 1.20 -15.11
N ARG A 82 -15.51 2.36 -14.44
CA ARG A 82 -14.36 3.12 -13.98
C ARG A 82 -13.49 2.32 -12.99
N VAL A 83 -14.11 1.62 -12.03
CA VAL A 83 -13.38 0.89 -10.98
C VAL A 83 -12.95 -0.48 -11.47
N PHE A 84 -13.84 -1.26 -12.07
CA PHE A 84 -13.61 -2.66 -12.42
C PHE A 84 -13.37 -2.92 -13.92
N GLY A 85 -13.37 -1.89 -14.76
CA GLY A 85 -13.24 -2.05 -16.21
C GLY A 85 -14.51 -2.62 -16.89
N GLY A 86 -15.57 -2.95 -16.13
CA GLY A 86 -16.81 -3.51 -16.67
C GLY A 86 -17.72 -4.09 -15.59
N GLU A 87 -18.69 -4.89 -16.03
CA GLU A 87 -19.72 -5.51 -15.18
C GLU A 87 -19.39 -6.96 -14.78
N THR A 88 -18.21 -7.46 -15.14
CA THR A 88 -17.82 -8.86 -14.90
C THR A 88 -16.49 -8.96 -14.16
N VAL A 89 -16.31 -10.03 -13.41
CA VAL A 89 -15.04 -10.33 -12.73
C VAL A 89 -13.90 -10.44 -13.75
N GLU A 90 -14.14 -11.03 -14.94
CA GLU A 90 -13.09 -11.13 -15.97
C GLU A 90 -12.66 -9.77 -16.52
N ALA A 91 -13.57 -8.80 -16.64
CA ALA A 91 -13.20 -7.42 -17.00
C ALA A 91 -12.26 -6.80 -15.94
N TRP A 92 -12.55 -7.04 -14.66
CA TRP A 92 -11.71 -6.57 -13.58
C TRP A 92 -10.34 -7.27 -13.55
N LEU A 93 -10.31 -8.59 -13.71
CA LEU A 93 -9.04 -9.33 -13.80
C LEU A 93 -8.20 -8.86 -15.00
N THR A 94 -8.85 -8.53 -16.13
CA THR A 94 -8.18 -7.95 -17.30
C THR A 94 -7.57 -6.59 -16.95
N LYS A 95 -8.31 -5.74 -16.23
CA LYS A 95 -7.81 -4.45 -15.74
C LYS A 95 -6.59 -4.61 -14.82
N ILE A 96 -6.61 -5.58 -13.91
CA ILE A 96 -5.46 -5.90 -13.05
C ILE A 96 -4.26 -6.36 -13.89
N ARG A 97 -4.46 -7.26 -14.86
CA ARG A 97 -3.39 -7.71 -15.77
C ARG A 97 -2.78 -6.56 -16.56
N ASN A 98 -3.61 -5.66 -17.10
CA ASN A 98 -3.13 -4.49 -17.82
C ASN A 98 -2.31 -3.56 -16.93
N ASN A 99 -2.75 -3.35 -15.68
CA ASN A 99 -2.00 -2.56 -14.70
C ASN A 99 -0.65 -3.20 -14.36
N ILE A 100 -0.60 -4.52 -14.19
CA ILE A 100 0.64 -5.27 -14.00
C ILE A 100 1.56 -5.12 -15.23
N HIS A 101 1.04 -5.25 -16.45
CA HIS A 101 1.84 -5.06 -17.66
C HIS A 101 2.39 -3.63 -17.77
N ALA A 102 1.58 -2.63 -17.38
CA ALA A 102 2.05 -1.24 -17.32
C ALA A 102 3.19 -1.07 -16.31
N ALA A 103 3.08 -1.69 -15.14
CA ALA A 103 4.13 -1.67 -14.13
C ALA A 103 5.40 -2.41 -14.58
N LEU A 104 5.25 -3.58 -15.20
CA LEU A 104 6.39 -4.37 -15.71
C LEU A 104 7.16 -3.66 -16.84
N ALA A 105 6.52 -2.73 -17.55
CA ALA A 105 7.20 -1.89 -18.55
C ALA A 105 8.26 -0.96 -17.94
N GLU A 106 8.21 -0.70 -16.64
CA GLU A 106 9.23 0.03 -15.87
C GLU A 106 10.44 -0.84 -15.45
N GLU A 107 10.40 -2.14 -15.70
CA GLU A 107 11.44 -3.12 -15.33
C GLU A 107 11.77 -3.16 -13.82
N PRO A 108 10.74 -3.19 -12.92
CA PRO A 108 10.95 -3.15 -11.48
C PRO A 108 11.54 -4.45 -10.92
N GLU A 109 12.16 -4.38 -9.73
CA GLU A 109 12.58 -5.56 -8.96
C GLU A 109 11.41 -6.16 -8.19
N TYR A 110 10.40 -5.36 -7.82
CA TYR A 110 9.20 -5.79 -7.13
C TYR A 110 7.96 -4.99 -7.53
N LEU A 111 6.80 -5.62 -7.30
CA LEU A 111 5.47 -5.00 -7.39
C LEU A 111 4.85 -4.98 -6.00
N VAL A 112 4.22 -3.88 -5.62
CA VAL A 112 3.45 -3.77 -4.37
C VAL A 112 1.97 -3.98 -4.65
N TRP A 113 1.34 -4.82 -3.82
CA TRP A 113 -0.08 -5.14 -3.89
C TRP A 113 -0.76 -5.03 -2.53
N HIS A 114 -1.69 -4.10 -2.39
CA HIS A 114 -2.50 -3.96 -1.18
C HIS A 114 -3.43 -5.17 -0.94
N VAL A 115 -3.50 -5.62 0.30
CA VAL A 115 -4.35 -6.75 0.71
C VAL A 115 -5.39 -6.30 1.73
N ALA A 116 -6.51 -5.78 1.24
CA ALA A 116 -7.64 -5.41 2.07
C ALA A 116 -8.95 -5.32 1.28
N ASP A 117 -10.08 -5.32 2.01
CA ASP A 117 -11.39 -4.89 1.52
C ASP A 117 -12.10 -4.07 2.59
N CYS A 118 -12.59 -2.90 2.21
CA CYS A 118 -13.33 -2.01 3.10
C CYS A 118 -14.36 -1.20 2.32
N ARG A 119 -15.64 -1.44 2.57
CA ARG A 119 -16.72 -0.72 1.89
C ARG A 119 -16.73 0.78 2.26
N ASN A 120 -17.28 1.59 1.37
CA ASN A 120 -17.28 3.05 1.51
C ASN A 120 -17.83 3.57 2.85
N LEU A 121 -18.82 2.90 3.45
CA LEU A 121 -19.37 3.30 4.77
C LEU A 121 -18.62 2.67 5.95
N ASP A 122 -17.92 1.56 5.73
CA ASP A 122 -17.27 0.81 6.79
C ASP A 122 -16.00 1.52 7.29
N ILE A 123 -15.45 2.46 6.49
CA ILE A 123 -14.36 3.33 6.93
C ILE A 123 -14.71 4.16 8.17
N TRP A 124 -16.00 4.50 8.38
CA TRP A 124 -16.48 5.20 9.58
C TRP A 124 -17.08 4.27 10.61
N THR A 125 -17.88 3.27 10.17
CA THR A 125 -18.61 2.37 11.09
C THR A 125 -17.70 1.33 11.73
N ARG A 126 -16.64 0.92 11.01
CA ARG A 126 -15.77 -0.22 11.33
C ARG A 126 -16.56 -1.53 11.51
N GLN A 127 -17.70 -1.64 10.85
CA GLN A 127 -18.51 -2.85 10.79
C GLN A 127 -18.21 -3.58 9.48
N PHE A 128 -17.05 -4.21 9.46
CA PHE A 128 -16.54 -4.89 8.27
C PHE A 128 -17.34 -6.15 7.96
N GLN A 129 -17.64 -6.34 6.67
CA GLN A 129 -18.47 -7.44 6.21
C GLN A 129 -17.70 -8.76 6.15
N TYR A 130 -16.41 -8.70 5.92
CA TYR A 130 -15.54 -9.86 5.76
C TYR A 130 -14.43 -9.86 6.81
N SER A 131 -14.02 -11.07 7.23
CA SER A 131 -12.86 -11.29 8.08
C SER A 131 -11.55 -11.15 7.29
N ASN A 132 -10.43 -10.95 7.99
CA ASN A 132 -9.11 -10.99 7.39
C ASN A 132 -8.92 -12.26 6.55
N ARG A 133 -9.26 -13.41 7.11
CA ARG A 133 -9.05 -14.72 6.45
C ARG A 133 -9.82 -14.85 5.14
N GLU A 134 -11.08 -14.43 5.08
CA GLU A 134 -11.85 -14.44 3.83
C GLU A 134 -11.22 -13.56 2.75
N ILE A 135 -10.70 -12.40 3.12
CA ILE A 135 -10.02 -11.49 2.19
C ILE A 135 -8.70 -12.08 1.72
N LEU A 136 -7.90 -12.66 2.63
CA LEU A 136 -6.64 -13.33 2.30
C LEU A 136 -6.85 -14.50 1.32
N GLU A 137 -7.87 -15.33 1.57
CA GLU A 137 -8.25 -16.43 0.67
C GLU A 137 -8.57 -15.93 -0.75
N LYS A 138 -9.43 -14.93 -0.85
CA LYS A 138 -9.83 -14.39 -2.16
C LYS A 138 -8.71 -13.62 -2.85
N THR A 139 -7.84 -12.95 -2.11
CA THR A 139 -6.63 -12.34 -2.66
C THR A 139 -5.70 -13.41 -3.26
N ALA A 140 -5.49 -14.53 -2.56
CA ALA A 140 -4.70 -15.64 -3.08
C ALA A 140 -5.34 -16.28 -4.33
N GLU A 141 -6.67 -16.45 -4.36
CA GLU A 141 -7.40 -16.94 -5.55
C GLU A 141 -7.21 -16.01 -6.76
N ILE A 142 -7.25 -14.68 -6.56
CA ILE A 142 -7.01 -13.70 -7.62
C ILE A 142 -5.56 -13.76 -8.06
N TYR A 143 -4.61 -13.79 -7.12
CA TYR A 143 -3.19 -13.86 -7.43
C TYR A 143 -2.87 -15.06 -8.33
N HIS A 144 -3.36 -16.25 -8.04
CA HIS A 144 -3.14 -17.44 -8.85
C HIS A 144 -3.73 -17.38 -10.27
N GLN A 145 -4.73 -16.51 -10.50
CA GLN A 145 -5.27 -16.29 -11.84
C GLN A 145 -4.40 -15.37 -12.69
N ILE A 146 -3.48 -14.63 -12.06
CA ILE A 146 -2.68 -13.60 -12.74
C ILE A 146 -1.17 -13.77 -12.56
N GLU A 147 -0.70 -14.61 -11.63
CA GLU A 147 0.73 -14.77 -11.30
C GLU A 147 1.62 -15.10 -12.50
N LYS A 148 1.03 -15.78 -13.52
CA LYS A 148 1.74 -16.14 -14.75
C LYS A 148 2.14 -14.94 -15.63
N GLU A 149 1.48 -13.80 -15.42
CA GLU A 149 1.82 -12.54 -16.09
C GLU A 149 3.08 -11.90 -15.50
N ILE A 150 3.50 -12.33 -14.30
CA ILE A 150 4.61 -11.74 -13.56
C ILE A 150 5.86 -12.63 -13.74
N PRO A 151 6.96 -12.08 -14.31
CA PRO A 151 8.21 -12.82 -14.44
C PRO A 151 8.74 -13.28 -13.06
N SER A 152 9.32 -14.46 -12.99
CA SER A 152 9.91 -15.00 -11.76
C SER A 152 11.09 -14.19 -11.20
N SER A 153 11.63 -13.27 -11.97
CA SER A 153 12.65 -12.31 -11.52
C SER A 153 12.08 -11.12 -10.74
N VAL A 154 10.75 -10.93 -10.75
CA VAL A 154 10.07 -9.82 -10.09
C VAL A 154 9.34 -10.35 -8.86
N GLN A 155 9.60 -9.75 -7.69
CA GLN A 155 8.91 -10.13 -6.46
C GLN A 155 7.52 -9.47 -6.40
N VAL A 156 6.54 -10.13 -5.76
CA VAL A 156 5.27 -9.50 -5.39
C VAL A 156 5.26 -9.30 -3.88
N LEU A 157 5.24 -8.06 -3.45
CA LEU A 157 5.22 -7.67 -2.04
C LEU A 157 3.79 -7.28 -1.65
N PHE A 158 3.16 -8.14 -0.87
CA PHE A 158 1.81 -7.90 -0.36
C PHE A 158 1.86 -6.94 0.82
N GLU A 159 1.12 -5.84 0.70
CA GLU A 159 1.17 -4.76 1.65
C GLU A 159 0.05 -4.85 2.68
N ASN A 160 0.41 -4.64 3.96
CA ASN A 160 -0.54 -4.51 5.04
C ASN A 160 -1.27 -3.16 4.97
N ILE A 161 -2.53 -3.17 5.40
CA ILE A 161 -3.35 -1.96 5.48
C ILE A 161 -4.10 -1.92 6.83
N PHE A 162 -4.67 -0.78 7.19
CA PHE A 162 -5.42 -0.60 8.44
C PHE A 162 -6.89 -1.01 8.36
N TRP A 163 -7.27 -1.79 7.35
CA TRP A 163 -8.57 -2.45 7.18
C TRP A 163 -8.40 -3.97 7.08
N PRO A 164 -9.49 -4.77 7.20
CA PRO A 164 -9.39 -6.22 7.12
C PRO A 164 -8.71 -6.72 5.84
N GLY A 165 -7.92 -7.76 6.01
CA GLY A 165 -7.02 -8.36 5.03
C GLY A 165 -5.69 -8.68 5.69
N LEU A 166 -4.58 -8.21 5.14
CA LEU A 166 -3.28 -8.30 5.79
C LEU A 166 -3.14 -7.18 6.83
N TYR A 167 -3.97 -7.23 7.88
CA TYR A 167 -4.28 -6.12 8.75
C TYR A 167 -3.16 -5.80 9.76
N GLN A 168 -2.99 -6.64 10.77
CA GLN A 168 -2.03 -6.41 11.89
C GLN A 168 -0.82 -7.32 11.83
N LEU A 169 -0.63 -8.00 10.71
CA LEU A 169 0.41 -9.01 10.54
C LEU A 169 0.38 -10.07 11.67
N ASP A 170 -0.84 -10.55 12.00
CA ASP A 170 -0.96 -11.67 12.93
C ASP A 170 -0.20 -12.88 12.40
N PRO A 171 0.69 -13.51 13.19
CA PRO A 171 1.52 -14.59 12.69
C PRO A 171 0.75 -15.77 12.09
N ALA A 172 -0.41 -16.12 12.65
CA ALA A 172 -1.21 -17.24 12.14
C ALA A 172 -1.90 -16.89 10.81
N GLU A 173 -2.31 -15.62 10.63
CA GLU A 173 -2.88 -15.13 9.37
C GLU A 173 -1.80 -14.97 8.29
N VAL A 174 -0.62 -14.47 8.65
CA VAL A 174 0.54 -14.38 7.74
C VAL A 174 0.95 -15.78 7.28
N GLU A 175 1.12 -16.74 8.18
CA GLU A 175 1.46 -18.11 7.82
C GLU A 175 0.41 -18.73 6.90
N TYR A 176 -0.86 -18.53 7.21
CA TYR A 176 -1.98 -19.01 6.40
C TYR A 176 -1.93 -18.44 4.99
N PHE A 177 -1.82 -17.13 4.86
CA PHE A 177 -1.81 -16.43 3.57
C PHE A 177 -0.62 -16.88 2.70
N PHE A 178 0.59 -16.87 3.25
CA PHE A 178 1.78 -17.28 2.52
C PHE A 178 1.83 -18.80 2.23
N THR A 179 1.07 -19.59 2.96
CA THR A 179 0.84 -21.00 2.60
C THR A 179 -0.07 -21.12 1.38
N LEU A 180 -1.12 -20.30 1.30
CA LEU A 180 -1.99 -20.27 0.13
C LEU A 180 -1.26 -19.77 -1.12
N LEU A 181 -0.44 -18.72 -1.01
CA LEU A 181 0.31 -18.15 -2.13
C LEU A 181 1.43 -19.07 -2.68
N GLY A 182 1.90 -20.00 -1.87
CA GLY A 182 3.16 -20.68 -2.19
C GLY A 182 4.34 -19.73 -1.98
N ARG A 183 5.38 -19.85 -1.37
CA ARG A 183 6.36 -18.84 -0.90
C ARG A 183 7.39 -18.37 -1.91
N ASP A 184 7.29 -18.76 -3.16
CA ASP A 184 8.24 -18.38 -4.21
C ASP A 184 7.90 -16.98 -4.76
N HIS A 185 8.91 -16.10 -4.82
CA HIS A 185 8.83 -14.74 -5.36
C HIS A 185 7.77 -13.84 -4.72
N VAL A 186 7.34 -14.13 -3.48
CA VAL A 186 6.39 -13.34 -2.73
C VAL A 186 6.97 -12.90 -1.38
N GLY A 187 6.53 -11.74 -0.88
CA GLY A 187 6.95 -11.20 0.41
C GLY A 187 5.94 -10.20 0.95
N ILE A 188 6.31 -9.53 2.03
CA ILE A 188 5.55 -8.46 2.65
C ILE A 188 6.24 -7.13 2.36
N MET A 189 5.47 -6.15 1.89
CA MET A 189 5.77 -4.74 2.04
C MET A 189 5.14 -4.30 3.35
N LEU A 190 5.96 -3.94 4.33
CA LEU A 190 5.50 -3.43 5.61
C LEU A 190 5.28 -1.93 5.50
N ASP A 191 4.04 -1.48 5.38
CA ASP A 191 3.74 -0.07 5.61
C ASP A 191 3.62 0.20 7.10
N THR A 192 4.51 1.07 7.60
CA THR A 192 4.62 1.41 9.02
C THR A 192 3.49 2.34 9.47
N GLY A 193 3.04 3.26 8.61
CA GLY A 193 1.91 4.15 8.87
C GLY A 193 0.60 3.38 8.92
N HIS A 194 0.38 2.47 7.98
CA HIS A 194 -0.77 1.57 7.98
C HIS A 194 -0.82 0.71 9.24
N LEU A 195 0.32 0.14 9.63
CA LEU A 195 0.38 -0.66 10.86
C LEU A 195 0.10 0.20 12.09
N MET A 196 0.68 1.40 12.20
CA MET A 196 0.43 2.33 13.30
C MET A 196 -1.05 2.71 13.39
N ASN A 197 -1.76 2.86 12.26
CA ASN A 197 -3.18 3.17 12.20
C ASN A 197 -4.08 2.07 12.78
N THR A 198 -3.57 0.86 12.99
CA THR A 198 -4.31 -0.24 13.66
C THR A 198 -4.31 -0.14 15.18
N ASN A 199 -3.43 0.68 15.78
CA ASN A 199 -3.37 0.93 17.21
C ASN A 199 -3.73 2.38 17.55
N LEU A 200 -4.93 2.58 18.05
CA LEU A 200 -5.49 3.93 18.31
C LEU A 200 -4.91 4.62 19.54
N ASP A 201 -4.06 3.96 20.31
CA ASP A 201 -3.52 4.48 21.57
C ASP A 201 -2.11 5.08 21.40
N LEU A 202 -1.52 4.98 20.21
CA LEU A 202 -0.22 5.58 19.90
C LEU A 202 -0.31 7.11 19.94
N GLN A 203 0.63 7.74 20.64
CA GLN A 203 0.68 9.19 20.83
C GLN A 203 1.97 9.82 20.31
N THR A 204 3.07 9.05 20.31
CA THR A 204 4.39 9.51 19.92
C THR A 204 5.01 8.60 18.87
N GLU A 205 6.02 9.10 18.16
CA GLU A 205 6.81 8.26 17.24
C GLU A 205 7.48 7.09 17.96
N ALA A 206 7.89 7.27 19.21
CA ALA A 206 8.46 6.21 20.03
C ALA A 206 7.45 5.09 20.30
N ASP A 207 6.20 5.43 20.65
CA ASP A 207 5.12 4.43 20.80
C ASP A 207 4.89 3.68 19.47
N GLY A 208 4.90 4.42 18.35
CA GLY A 208 4.76 3.85 17.01
C GLY A 208 5.88 2.86 16.69
N ALA A 209 7.13 3.26 16.91
CA ALA A 209 8.27 2.37 16.70
C ALA A 209 8.23 1.12 17.60
N ASP A 210 7.91 1.28 18.88
CA ASP A 210 7.77 0.16 19.80
C ASP A 210 6.69 -0.82 19.31
N TYR A 211 5.55 -0.31 18.84
CA TYR A 211 4.47 -1.12 18.33
C TYR A 211 4.88 -1.87 17.04
N VAL A 212 5.45 -1.18 16.06
CA VAL A 212 5.94 -1.79 14.82
C VAL A 212 6.98 -2.86 15.10
N CYS A 213 8.01 -2.55 15.91
CA CYS A 213 9.04 -3.50 16.28
C CYS A 213 8.46 -4.73 17.01
N GLN A 214 7.50 -4.52 17.91
CA GLN A 214 6.82 -5.62 18.59
C GLN A 214 6.06 -6.53 17.61
N VAL A 215 5.33 -5.98 16.65
CA VAL A 215 4.60 -6.75 15.64
C VAL A 215 5.57 -7.55 14.79
N VAL A 216 6.63 -6.93 14.28
CA VAL A 216 7.64 -7.60 13.45
C VAL A 216 8.35 -8.72 14.23
N ASN A 217 8.70 -8.49 15.49
CA ASN A 217 9.35 -9.53 16.32
C ASN A 217 8.42 -10.71 16.60
N ARG A 218 7.11 -10.51 16.71
CA ARG A 218 6.13 -11.60 16.87
C ARG A 218 6.05 -12.53 15.66
N LEU A 219 6.43 -12.07 14.46
CA LEU A 219 6.48 -12.94 13.27
C LEU A 219 7.50 -14.08 13.40
N GLY A 220 8.49 -13.97 14.32
CA GLY A 220 9.49 -15.01 14.50
C GLY A 220 10.26 -15.32 13.21
N THR A 221 10.24 -16.57 12.78
CA THR A 221 10.91 -17.00 11.55
C THR A 221 10.29 -16.39 10.27
N MET A 222 9.03 -15.97 10.33
CA MET A 222 8.35 -15.33 9.19
C MET A 222 8.76 -13.86 9.00
N LYS A 223 9.53 -13.27 9.93
CA LYS A 223 10.14 -11.95 9.74
C LYS A 223 10.89 -11.87 8.39
N SER A 224 11.49 -12.96 7.95
CA SER A 224 12.18 -13.03 6.66
C SER A 224 11.29 -12.84 5.43
N LEU A 225 9.96 -12.88 5.58
CA LEU A 225 9.01 -12.54 4.53
C LEU A 225 8.87 -11.02 4.35
N VAL A 226 9.23 -10.21 5.36
CA VAL A 226 9.22 -8.76 5.24
C VAL A 226 10.43 -8.34 4.42
N LYS A 227 10.18 -8.05 3.14
CA LYS A 227 11.22 -7.69 2.16
C LYS A 227 11.38 -6.20 2.00
N GLY A 228 10.31 -5.45 2.15
CA GLY A 228 10.30 -4.01 2.00
C GLY A 228 9.60 -3.30 3.15
N ILE A 229 9.93 -2.02 3.28
CA ILE A 229 9.23 -1.08 4.17
C ILE A 229 8.75 0.11 3.36
N HIS A 230 7.48 0.47 3.48
CA HIS A 230 6.99 1.82 3.27
C HIS A 230 7.14 2.57 4.59
N LEU A 231 8.10 3.49 4.63
CA LEU A 231 8.44 4.19 5.87
C LEU A 231 7.70 5.52 5.95
N SER A 232 6.70 5.57 6.80
CA SER A 232 5.93 6.76 7.12
C SER A 232 5.43 6.72 8.56
N CYS A 233 5.15 7.88 9.15
CA CYS A 233 4.59 8.02 10.50
C CYS A 233 3.13 8.43 10.42
N SER A 234 2.25 7.68 11.10
CA SER A 234 0.83 8.01 11.19
C SER A 234 0.31 7.84 12.62
N LEU A 235 0.01 8.95 13.28
CA LEU A 235 -0.49 9.01 14.66
C LEU A 235 -1.93 9.52 14.67
N SER A 236 -2.83 8.80 14.01
CA SER A 236 -4.21 9.22 13.76
C SER A 236 -5.22 8.77 14.81
N GLY A 237 -4.80 8.12 15.90
CA GLY A 237 -5.69 7.52 16.89
C GLY A 237 -6.73 8.47 17.47
N VAL A 238 -6.36 9.71 17.75
CA VAL A 238 -7.29 10.76 18.25
C VAL A 238 -8.38 11.05 17.22
N TYR A 239 -8.00 11.23 15.96
CA TYR A 239 -8.94 11.47 14.86
C TYR A 239 -9.86 10.26 14.66
N GLN A 240 -9.31 9.07 14.60
CA GLN A 240 -10.06 7.84 14.39
C GLN A 240 -11.09 7.61 15.51
N LYS A 241 -10.71 7.80 16.79
CA LYS A 241 -11.66 7.71 17.93
C LYS A 241 -12.74 8.76 17.85
N ALA A 242 -12.41 9.97 17.43
CA ALA A 242 -13.38 11.08 17.32
C ALA A 242 -14.41 10.88 16.19
N THR A 243 -14.05 10.16 15.13
CA THR A 243 -14.89 9.94 13.93
C THR A 243 -15.58 8.57 13.90
N TRP A 244 -15.22 7.65 14.77
CA TRP A 244 -15.79 6.30 14.83
C TRP A 244 -17.30 6.32 15.02
N GLY A 245 -18.01 5.63 14.12
CA GLY A 245 -19.47 5.53 14.13
C GLY A 245 -20.19 6.78 13.63
N LYS A 246 -19.46 7.82 13.20
CA LYS A 246 -20.04 9.09 12.75
C LYS A 246 -20.00 9.20 11.23
N ILE A 247 -21.03 8.66 10.57
CA ILE A 247 -21.17 8.80 9.12
C ILE A 247 -21.56 10.25 8.81
N PRO A 248 -20.86 10.97 7.90
CA PRO A 248 -21.26 12.30 7.49
C PRO A 248 -22.59 12.30 6.70
N GLU A 249 -23.31 13.42 6.71
CA GLU A 249 -24.57 13.56 5.95
C GLU A 249 -24.38 13.37 4.44
N ILE A 250 -23.22 13.77 3.92
CA ILE A 250 -22.87 13.62 2.51
C ILE A 250 -21.65 12.71 2.43
N VAL A 251 -21.79 11.59 1.74
CA VAL A 251 -20.71 10.67 1.42
C VAL A 251 -20.47 10.72 -0.08
N ASN A 252 -19.30 11.23 -0.46
CA ASN A 252 -18.84 11.33 -1.85
C ASN A 252 -17.33 11.06 -1.91
N PRO A 253 -16.73 10.88 -3.09
CA PRO A 253 -15.30 10.55 -3.21
C PRO A 253 -14.36 11.53 -2.50
N SER A 254 -14.68 12.84 -2.48
CA SER A 254 -13.84 13.82 -1.79
C SER A 254 -13.92 13.68 -0.27
N VAL A 255 -15.12 13.44 0.28
CA VAL A 255 -15.30 13.21 1.73
C VAL A 255 -14.62 11.91 2.16
N ILE A 256 -14.75 10.85 1.36
CA ILE A 256 -14.06 9.57 1.58
C ILE A 256 -12.54 9.80 1.57
N GLY A 257 -12.01 10.42 0.53
CA GLY A 257 -10.56 10.68 0.40
C GLY A 257 -10.01 11.51 1.55
N ASN A 258 -10.70 12.59 1.95
CA ASN A 258 -10.28 13.42 3.08
C ASN A 258 -10.27 12.64 4.40
N HIS A 259 -11.23 11.72 4.60
CA HIS A 259 -11.25 10.87 5.78
C HIS A 259 -10.07 9.88 5.78
N ILE A 260 -9.80 9.25 4.64
CA ILE A 260 -8.67 8.32 4.50
C ILE A 260 -7.34 9.04 4.78
N ILE A 261 -7.07 10.18 4.14
CA ILE A 261 -5.84 10.97 4.35
C ILE A 261 -5.70 11.45 5.80
N SER A 262 -6.82 11.69 6.50
CA SER A 262 -6.79 12.06 7.92
C SER A 262 -6.41 10.89 8.84
N ILE A 263 -6.64 9.65 8.40
CA ILE A 263 -6.19 8.44 9.07
C ILE A 263 -4.76 8.13 8.66
N ASP A 264 -4.54 8.05 7.38
CA ASP A 264 -3.28 7.67 6.75
C ASP A 264 -2.47 8.91 6.40
N GLN A 265 -1.65 9.32 7.36
CA GLN A 265 -1.07 10.67 7.35
C GLN A 265 0.20 10.80 6.53
N HIS A 266 0.93 9.73 6.26
CA HIS A 266 2.19 9.69 5.51
C HIS A 266 3.17 10.82 5.91
N ARG A 267 3.36 11.03 7.22
CA ARG A 267 4.29 12.05 7.74
C ARG A 267 5.70 11.49 7.85
N PRO A 268 6.74 12.32 7.75
CA PRO A 268 8.08 11.89 8.05
C PRO A 268 8.24 11.60 9.55
N PHE A 269 9.00 10.57 9.88
CA PHE A 269 9.58 10.45 11.20
C PHE A 269 10.61 11.56 11.42
N GLN A 270 10.70 12.07 12.65
CA GLN A 270 11.60 13.15 13.04
C GLN A 270 12.59 12.75 14.13
N THR A 271 12.43 11.55 14.69
CA THR A 271 13.24 11.01 15.80
C THR A 271 13.95 9.73 15.36
N ASP A 272 14.77 9.14 16.23
CA ASP A 272 15.41 7.84 16.03
C ASP A 272 14.44 6.66 15.85
N ALA A 273 13.14 6.90 16.02
CA ALA A 273 12.08 5.92 15.80
C ALA A 273 12.19 5.26 14.39
N ALA A 274 12.48 6.07 13.36
CA ALA A 274 12.70 5.58 12.00
C ALA A 274 13.84 4.55 11.95
N ARG A 275 14.98 4.88 12.52
CA ARG A 275 16.15 3.99 12.56
C ARG A 275 15.86 2.70 13.32
N ARG A 276 15.21 2.79 14.48
CA ARG A 276 14.85 1.62 15.30
C ARG A 276 13.97 0.62 14.54
N ILE A 277 13.01 1.12 13.75
CA ILE A 277 12.17 0.29 12.88
C ILE A 277 13.05 -0.41 11.84
N VAL A 278 13.86 0.36 11.10
CA VAL A 278 14.71 -0.16 10.03
C VAL A 278 15.71 -1.21 10.57
N ASP A 279 16.36 -0.92 11.68
CA ASP A 279 17.30 -1.86 12.33
C ASP A 279 16.59 -3.12 12.83
N THR A 280 15.31 -3.02 13.23
CA THR A 280 14.52 -4.19 13.64
C THR A 280 14.10 -5.02 12.44
N VAL A 281 13.67 -4.41 11.36
CA VAL A 281 13.14 -5.14 10.18
C VAL A 281 14.27 -5.69 9.31
N GLU A 282 15.34 -4.92 9.10
CA GLU A 282 16.46 -5.25 8.20
C GLU A 282 15.97 -5.54 6.76
N PRO A 283 15.23 -4.61 6.11
CA PRO A 283 14.58 -4.86 4.84
C PRO A 283 15.58 -4.89 3.68
N GLU A 284 15.19 -5.54 2.57
CA GLU A 284 15.89 -5.45 1.27
C GLU A 284 15.63 -4.11 0.60
N TYR A 285 14.37 -3.61 0.71
CA TYR A 285 13.89 -2.36 0.11
C TYR A 285 13.30 -1.42 1.17
N LEU A 286 13.55 -0.13 1.02
CA LEU A 286 12.92 0.91 1.84
C LEU A 286 12.44 2.03 0.93
N THR A 287 11.15 2.30 0.96
CA THR A 287 10.53 3.42 0.25
C THR A 287 10.10 4.49 1.23
N HIS A 288 10.56 5.73 1.01
CA HIS A 288 10.03 6.89 1.72
C HIS A 288 8.66 7.23 1.10
N GLU A 289 7.59 6.75 1.73
CA GLU A 289 6.22 6.98 1.27
C GLU A 289 5.59 8.12 2.07
N LEU A 290 5.76 9.33 1.58
CA LEU A 290 5.42 10.55 2.28
C LEU A 290 4.53 11.46 1.46
N PHE A 291 3.60 12.16 2.13
CA PHE A 291 2.79 13.18 1.49
C PHE A 291 3.37 14.57 1.75
N GLY A 292 3.60 15.30 0.67
CA GLY A 292 4.03 16.71 0.71
C GLY A 292 2.85 17.67 0.62
N ARG A 293 3.17 18.96 0.80
CA ARG A 293 2.20 20.05 0.63
C ARG A 293 1.91 20.39 -0.83
N THR A 294 2.74 19.91 -1.74
CA THR A 294 2.68 20.17 -3.19
C THR A 294 2.73 18.85 -3.95
N TYR A 295 2.28 18.88 -5.21
CA TYR A 295 2.43 17.73 -6.09
C TYR A 295 3.91 17.45 -6.37
N GLY A 296 4.25 16.17 -6.54
CA GLY A 296 5.61 15.69 -6.76
C GLY A 296 6.25 15.11 -5.50
N VAL A 297 7.53 14.77 -5.59
CA VAL A 297 8.28 14.20 -4.46
C VAL A 297 8.40 15.22 -3.33
N PRO A 298 8.02 14.87 -2.09
CA PRO A 298 8.08 15.76 -0.95
C PRO A 298 9.52 15.85 -0.40
N MET A 299 10.38 16.58 -1.12
CA MET A 299 11.82 16.65 -0.90
C MET A 299 12.20 17.01 0.54
N GLU A 300 11.49 17.94 1.17
CA GLU A 300 11.80 18.38 2.53
C GLU A 300 11.43 17.31 3.55
N GLU A 301 10.28 16.69 3.39
CA GLU A 301 9.81 15.62 4.24
C GLU A 301 10.75 14.40 4.16
N VAL A 302 11.22 14.07 2.96
CA VAL A 302 12.21 13.00 2.77
C VAL A 302 13.54 13.35 3.45
N ARG A 303 14.05 14.58 3.33
CA ARG A 303 15.27 15.03 4.03
C ARG A 303 15.13 14.94 5.55
N ILE A 304 13.97 15.34 6.09
CA ILE A 304 13.68 15.20 7.53
C ILE A 304 13.79 13.74 7.95
N GLN A 305 13.14 12.82 7.22
CA GLN A 305 13.16 11.39 7.54
C GLN A 305 14.54 10.75 7.37
N LEU A 306 15.27 11.10 6.31
CA LEU A 306 16.65 10.65 6.12
C LEU A 306 17.57 11.08 7.29
N LYS A 307 17.37 12.31 7.79
CA LYS A 307 18.09 12.78 8.98
C LYS A 307 17.72 12.00 10.24
N ALA A 308 16.42 11.71 10.43
CA ALA A 308 15.94 10.92 11.56
C ALA A 308 16.50 9.49 11.57
N MET A 309 16.76 8.92 10.40
CA MET A 309 17.39 7.60 10.26
C MET A 309 18.89 7.58 10.63
N GLN A 310 19.51 8.74 10.78
CA GLN A 310 20.91 8.88 11.17
C GLN A 310 21.10 9.12 12.68
N LEU A 311 20.03 9.40 13.42
CA LEU A 311 20.03 9.59 14.87
C LEU A 311 20.16 8.26 15.60
#